data_5d21e5517c7c76f827367e1a177fce1c
#
_entry.id   5d21e5517c7c76f827367e1a177fce1c
#
_cell.length_a   1.000
_cell.length_b   1.000
_cell.length_c   1.000
_cell.angle_alpha   90.00
_cell.angle_beta   90.00
_cell.angle_gamma   90.00
#
_symmetry.space_group_name_H-M   'P 1'
#
loop_
_entity.id
_entity.type
_entity.pdbx_description
1 polymer ?
#
loop_
_entity_poly.entity_id
_entity_poly.type
_entity_poly.pdbx_seq_one_letter_code
_entity_poly.pdbx_strand_id
1 'polypeptide(L)'
;MEIRLAKPSDARSLLDIYAPYVEKTAITFEYEVPTVEDFANRVEKTLEKYPYLVAEEDGVVLGYAYASTYYGREAYNWAVELSVYVADENRGRGIGRQLYDKLEKILEQQGFVHFLACIALPNDASISFHKKRGYGRVWTNQKNQLN
;
A
#
# COMPACT_ATOMS: atom_id res chain seq x y z
N MET A 1 -2.36 1.61 19.28
CA MET A 1 -1.81 1.32 17.94
C MET A 1 -0.85 2.42 17.53
N GLU A 2 0.28 2.03 17.02
CA GLU A 2 1.30 2.97 16.60
C GLU A 2 1.55 2.87 15.10
N ILE A 3 1.71 3.98 14.43
CA ILE A 3 2.09 4.02 13.02
C ILE A 3 3.55 4.44 12.97
N ARG A 4 4.40 3.61 12.40
CA ARG A 4 5.84 3.91 12.33
C ARG A 4 6.41 3.53 10.96
N LEU A 5 7.63 3.95 10.71
CA LEU A 5 8.30 3.56 9.47
C LEU A 5 8.64 2.07 9.52
N ALA A 6 8.52 1.42 8.40
CA ALA A 6 8.90 0.02 8.28
C ALA A 6 10.42 -0.12 8.24
N LYS A 7 10.88 -1.31 8.58
CA LYS A 7 12.29 -1.68 8.50
C LYS A 7 12.37 -2.97 7.69
N PRO A 8 13.52 -3.26 7.05
CA PRO A 8 13.65 -4.54 6.35
C PRO A 8 13.37 -5.74 7.26
N SER A 9 13.64 -5.60 8.56
CA SER A 9 13.37 -6.69 9.50
C SER A 9 11.88 -6.94 9.71
N ASP A 10 11.02 -6.06 9.24
CA ASP A 10 9.57 -6.28 9.31
C ASP A 10 9.07 -7.21 8.19
N ALA A 11 9.96 -7.58 7.26
CA ALA A 11 9.54 -8.28 6.04
C ALA A 11 8.67 -9.51 6.28
N ARG A 12 9.00 -10.31 7.29
CA ARG A 12 8.19 -11.51 7.55
C ARG A 12 6.75 -11.14 7.92
N SER A 13 6.58 -10.14 8.77
CA SER A 13 5.24 -9.72 9.17
C SER A 13 4.46 -9.15 8.00
N LEU A 14 5.15 -8.38 7.16
CA LEU A 14 4.50 -7.79 5.99
C LEU A 14 4.11 -8.87 4.99
N LEU A 15 4.98 -9.84 4.79
CA LEU A 15 4.71 -10.93 3.87
C LEU A 15 3.53 -11.76 4.36
N ASP A 16 3.42 -11.99 5.66
CA ASP A 16 2.30 -12.74 6.21
C ASP A 16 0.97 -12.04 5.91
N ILE A 17 0.96 -10.71 5.85
CA ILE A 17 -0.24 -9.97 5.50
C ILE A 17 -0.48 -10.03 4.00
N TYR A 18 0.58 -9.97 3.21
CA TYR A 18 0.47 -9.88 1.75
C TYR A 18 0.14 -11.23 1.09
N ALA A 19 0.69 -12.32 1.61
CA ALA A 19 0.55 -13.62 0.97
C ALA A 19 -0.89 -14.03 0.67
N PRO A 20 -1.84 -13.82 1.59
CA PRO A 20 -3.22 -14.19 1.28
C PRO A 20 -3.80 -13.47 0.07
N TYR A 21 -3.33 -12.24 -0.19
CA TYR A 21 -3.81 -11.50 -1.34
C TYR A 21 -3.31 -12.11 -2.65
N VAL A 22 -2.10 -12.67 -2.63
CA VAL A 22 -1.57 -13.36 -3.80
C VAL A 22 -2.28 -14.69 -3.99
N GLU A 23 -2.47 -15.43 -2.90
CA GLU A 23 -3.01 -16.78 -2.99
C GLU A 23 -4.50 -16.87 -3.22
N LYS A 24 -5.25 -15.93 -2.69
CA LYS A 24 -6.70 -16.05 -2.66
C LYS A 24 -7.47 -15.04 -3.49
N THR A 25 -6.81 -14.04 -4.01
CA THR A 25 -7.53 -12.98 -4.71
C THR A 25 -6.76 -12.54 -5.93
N ALA A 26 -7.37 -11.66 -6.71
CA ALA A 26 -6.72 -11.07 -7.87
C ALA A 26 -6.22 -9.66 -7.57
N ILE A 27 -5.98 -9.38 -6.28
CA ILE A 27 -5.59 -8.04 -5.90
C ILE A 27 -4.18 -7.65 -6.31
N THR A 28 -3.30 -8.62 -6.52
CA THR A 28 -1.93 -8.31 -6.92
C THR A 28 -1.64 -8.90 -8.30
N PHE A 29 -0.54 -8.44 -8.91
CA PHE A 29 -0.10 -8.98 -10.19
C PHE A 29 0.74 -10.23 -10.03
N GLU A 30 1.13 -10.59 -8.82
CA GLU A 30 2.05 -11.70 -8.62
C GLU A 30 1.32 -13.03 -8.64
N TYR A 31 1.95 -14.03 -9.25
CA TYR A 31 1.38 -15.37 -9.29
C TYR A 31 1.96 -16.25 -8.20
N GLU A 32 3.09 -15.85 -7.64
CA GLU A 32 3.72 -16.61 -6.57
C GLU A 32 4.01 -15.68 -5.41
N VAL A 33 3.93 -16.22 -4.20
CA VAL A 33 4.23 -15.44 -3.01
C VAL A 33 5.73 -15.15 -2.99
N PRO A 34 6.14 -13.88 -2.87
CA PRO A 34 7.58 -13.58 -2.80
C PRO A 34 8.21 -14.11 -1.53
N THR A 35 9.52 -14.17 -1.51
CA THR A 35 10.23 -14.64 -0.32
C THR A 35 10.37 -13.50 0.67
N VAL A 36 10.73 -13.86 1.91
CA VAL A 36 10.99 -12.86 2.95
C VAL A 36 12.13 -11.94 2.52
N GLU A 37 13.16 -12.52 1.89
CA GLU A 37 14.29 -11.74 1.44
C GLU A 37 13.89 -10.73 0.36
N ASP A 38 13.04 -11.15 -0.57
CA ASP A 38 12.54 -10.25 -1.59
C ASP A 38 11.75 -9.10 -0.97
N PHE A 39 10.93 -9.40 0.02
CA PHE A 39 10.14 -8.38 0.67
C PHE A 39 11.02 -7.40 1.44
N ALA A 40 12.07 -7.89 2.10
CA ALA A 40 12.99 -7.02 2.80
C ALA A 40 13.65 -6.05 1.82
N ASN A 41 14.02 -6.55 0.64
CA ASN A 41 14.61 -5.71 -0.38
C ASN A 41 13.61 -4.67 -0.91
N ARG A 42 12.34 -5.03 -1.02
CA ARG A 42 11.31 -4.08 -1.46
C ARG A 42 11.15 -2.95 -0.46
N VAL A 43 11.14 -3.29 0.83
CA VAL A 43 11.03 -2.27 1.88
C VAL A 43 12.23 -1.32 1.82
N GLU A 44 13.44 -1.88 1.74
CA GLU A 44 14.64 -1.09 1.72
C GLU A 44 14.67 -0.16 0.51
N LYS A 45 14.32 -0.70 -0.65
CA LYS A 45 14.36 0.09 -1.87
C LYS A 45 13.33 1.20 -1.86
N THR A 46 12.14 0.91 -1.36
CA THR A 46 11.09 1.92 -1.27
C THR A 46 11.51 3.05 -0.33
N LEU A 47 12.11 2.71 0.80
CA LEU A 47 12.51 3.71 1.77
C LEU A 47 13.59 4.66 1.27
N GLU A 48 14.29 4.30 0.20
CA GLU A 48 15.27 5.21 -0.38
C GLU A 48 14.61 6.48 -0.93
N LYS A 49 13.33 6.40 -1.27
CA LYS A 49 12.68 7.53 -1.91
C LYS A 49 11.32 7.86 -1.32
N TYR A 50 10.61 6.88 -0.79
CA TYR A 50 9.24 7.04 -0.35
C TYR A 50 9.02 6.49 1.05
N PRO A 51 7.98 6.97 1.75
CA PRO A 51 7.66 6.39 3.05
C PRO A 51 7.04 5.00 2.90
N TYR A 52 7.31 4.16 3.87
CA TYR A 52 6.73 2.83 3.98
C TYR A 52 6.37 2.70 5.45
N LEU A 53 5.07 2.59 5.74
CA LEU A 53 4.57 2.67 7.11
C LEU A 53 3.92 1.37 7.55
N VAL A 54 4.06 1.05 8.83
CA VAL A 54 3.38 -0.10 9.41
C VAL A 54 2.54 0.38 10.58
N ALA A 55 1.41 -0.30 10.81
CA ALA A 55 0.58 -0.10 11.97
C ALA A 55 0.84 -1.26 12.90
N GLU A 56 1.28 -0.98 14.11
CA GLU A 56 1.67 -2.00 15.05
C GLU A 56 0.94 -1.84 16.36
N GLU A 57 0.52 -2.96 16.97
CA GLU A 57 -0.13 -2.94 18.27
C GLU A 57 0.38 -4.12 19.07
N ASP A 58 0.94 -3.85 20.24
CA ASP A 58 1.46 -4.91 21.12
C ASP A 58 2.47 -5.81 20.40
N GLY A 59 3.31 -5.20 19.60
CA GLY A 59 4.36 -5.95 18.89
C GLY A 59 3.90 -6.69 17.65
N VAL A 60 2.63 -6.54 17.26
CA VAL A 60 2.08 -7.23 16.11
C VAL A 60 1.77 -6.23 15.03
N VAL A 61 2.22 -6.49 13.80
CA VAL A 61 1.93 -5.64 12.66
C VAL A 61 0.53 -5.98 12.15
N LEU A 62 -0.34 -4.98 12.10
CA LEU A 62 -1.73 -5.15 11.72
C LEU A 62 -2.00 -4.79 10.26
N GLY A 63 -1.15 -3.95 9.70
CA GLY A 63 -1.30 -3.52 8.31
C GLY A 63 -0.14 -2.64 7.93
N TYR A 64 -0.06 -2.31 6.63
CA TYR A 64 1.00 -1.44 6.16
C TYR A 64 0.54 -0.67 4.92
N ALA A 65 1.27 0.40 4.64
CA ALA A 65 0.99 1.21 3.45
C ALA A 65 2.29 1.82 2.96
N TYR A 66 2.40 1.99 1.66
CA TYR A 66 3.60 2.58 1.10
C TYR A 66 3.27 3.31 -0.20
N ALA A 67 4.22 4.14 -0.64
CA ALA A 67 4.11 4.83 -1.90
C ALA A 67 5.15 4.30 -2.86
N SER A 68 4.88 4.40 -4.14
CA SER A 68 5.82 4.00 -5.17
C SER A 68 5.69 4.93 -6.36
N THR A 69 6.65 4.85 -7.28
CA THR A 69 6.64 5.70 -8.45
C THR A 69 5.46 5.35 -9.34
N TYR A 70 4.80 6.39 -9.83
CA TYR A 70 3.73 6.18 -10.78
C TYR A 70 4.33 6.18 -12.19
N TYR A 71 4.14 5.08 -12.91
CA TYR A 71 4.66 4.97 -14.25
C TYR A 71 3.55 5.16 -15.27
N GLY A 72 2.88 6.26 -15.21
CA GLY A 72 1.82 6.56 -16.14
C GLY A 72 2.36 7.07 -17.45
N ARG A 73 1.42 7.31 -18.39
CA ARG A 73 1.79 7.78 -19.67
C ARG A 73 2.52 9.09 -19.60
N GLU A 74 2.12 9.94 -18.70
CA GLU A 74 2.79 11.20 -18.54
C GLU A 74 3.59 11.12 -17.28
N ALA A 75 4.85 11.11 -17.36
CA ALA A 75 5.70 10.88 -16.21
C ALA A 75 5.81 12.15 -15.37
N TYR A 76 4.82 12.40 -14.55
CA TYR A 76 4.88 13.55 -13.66
C TYR A 76 5.72 13.18 -12.45
N ASN A 77 6.69 13.99 -12.16
CA ASN A 77 7.60 13.73 -11.06
C ASN A 77 6.95 13.77 -9.69
N TRP A 78 5.78 14.37 -9.60
CA TRP A 78 5.11 14.55 -8.31
C TRP A 78 3.87 13.66 -8.16
N ALA A 79 3.73 12.68 -9.00
CA ALA A 79 2.64 11.72 -8.87
C ALA A 79 3.17 10.42 -8.29
N VAL A 80 2.47 9.85 -7.32
CA VAL A 80 2.85 8.59 -6.70
C VAL A 80 1.63 7.69 -6.56
N GLU A 81 1.90 6.39 -6.52
CA GLU A 81 0.86 5.41 -6.25
C GLU A 81 0.92 5.03 -4.79
N LEU A 82 -0.23 4.93 -4.15
CA LEU A 82 -0.32 4.50 -2.77
C LEU A 82 -0.97 3.12 -2.69
N SER A 83 -0.43 2.27 -1.84
CA SER A 83 -0.96 0.93 -1.63
C SER A 83 -1.13 0.70 -0.14
N VAL A 84 -2.20 0.00 0.25
CA VAL A 84 -2.44 -0.33 1.64
C VAL A 84 -2.92 -1.77 1.74
N TYR A 85 -2.42 -2.50 2.72
CA TYR A 85 -2.82 -3.86 3.00
C TYR A 85 -3.06 -4.00 4.49
N VAL A 86 -4.18 -4.61 4.86
CA VAL A 86 -4.53 -4.83 6.26
C VAL A 86 -4.83 -6.30 6.44
N ALA A 87 -4.36 -6.88 7.55
CA ALA A 87 -4.63 -8.29 7.83
C ALA A 87 -6.14 -8.47 7.95
N ASP A 88 -6.65 -9.62 7.42
CA ASP A 88 -8.07 -9.87 7.38
C ASP A 88 -8.75 -9.68 8.73
N GLU A 89 -8.15 -10.20 9.77
CA GLU A 89 -8.78 -10.16 11.10
C GLU A 89 -8.84 -8.75 11.66
N ASN A 90 -8.17 -7.79 11.03
CA ASN A 90 -8.14 -6.42 11.51
C ASN A 90 -8.90 -5.45 10.61
N ARG A 91 -9.61 -5.94 9.63
CA ARG A 91 -10.38 -5.07 8.76
C ARG A 91 -11.52 -4.42 9.53
N GLY A 92 -11.89 -3.24 9.12
CA GLY A 92 -13.00 -2.55 9.75
C GLY A 92 -12.64 -1.75 10.99
N ARG A 93 -11.35 -1.71 11.36
CA ARG A 93 -10.91 -0.98 12.54
C ARG A 93 -10.34 0.40 12.21
N GLY A 94 -10.43 0.83 10.96
CA GLY A 94 -9.91 2.14 10.58
C GLY A 94 -8.40 2.17 10.40
N ILE A 95 -7.75 1.01 10.35
CA ILE A 95 -6.29 0.94 10.24
C ILE A 95 -5.83 1.51 8.91
N GLY A 96 -6.51 1.15 7.82
CA GLY A 96 -6.14 1.68 6.50
C GLY A 96 -6.25 3.19 6.43
N ARG A 97 -7.30 3.74 7.05
CA ARG A 97 -7.49 5.18 7.05
C ARG A 97 -6.36 5.89 7.79
N GLN A 98 -5.98 5.34 8.94
CA GLN A 98 -4.92 5.96 9.72
C GLN A 98 -3.58 5.87 9.00
N LEU A 99 -3.31 4.75 8.34
CA LEU A 99 -2.10 4.60 7.55
C LEU A 99 -2.06 5.61 6.40
N TYR A 100 -3.17 5.77 5.70
CA TYR A 100 -3.23 6.72 4.59
C TYR A 100 -3.11 8.16 5.08
N ASP A 101 -3.76 8.50 6.19
CA ASP A 101 -3.65 9.85 6.72
C ASP A 101 -2.18 10.24 6.94
N LYS A 102 -1.41 9.34 7.53
CA LYS A 102 -0.02 9.63 7.80
C LYS A 102 0.81 9.60 6.52
N LEU A 103 0.54 8.64 5.65
CA LEU A 103 1.27 8.50 4.40
C LEU A 103 1.09 9.74 3.52
N GLU A 104 -0.14 10.20 3.37
CA GLU A 104 -0.43 11.37 2.55
C GLU A 104 0.25 12.62 3.13
N LYS A 105 0.26 12.73 4.45
CA LYS A 105 0.88 13.87 5.08
C LYS A 105 2.38 13.93 4.81
N ILE A 106 3.04 12.79 4.92
CA ILE A 106 4.48 12.72 4.66
C ILE A 106 4.76 13.05 3.19
N LEU A 107 3.95 12.50 2.28
CA LEU A 107 4.15 12.74 0.86
C LEU A 107 3.95 14.20 0.49
N GLU A 108 2.97 14.84 1.11
CA GLU A 108 2.75 16.27 0.87
C GLU A 108 3.95 17.09 1.32
N GLN A 109 4.56 16.70 2.43
CA GLN A 109 5.75 17.38 2.91
C GLN A 109 6.94 17.16 1.99
N GLN A 110 6.93 16.05 1.24
CA GLN A 110 7.97 15.79 0.25
C GLN A 110 7.72 16.52 -1.07
N GLY A 111 6.57 17.16 -1.21
CA GLY A 111 6.26 17.93 -2.41
C GLY A 111 5.37 17.21 -3.43
N PHE A 112 4.87 16.04 -3.10
CA PHE A 112 3.98 15.34 -4.02
C PHE A 112 2.57 15.88 -3.87
N VAL A 113 1.91 16.12 -5.00
CA VAL A 113 0.56 16.69 -4.98
C VAL A 113 -0.48 15.80 -5.64
N HIS A 114 -0.06 14.77 -6.35
CA HIS A 114 -1.00 13.86 -7.00
C HIS A 114 -0.80 12.46 -6.48
N PHE A 115 -1.85 11.88 -5.90
CA PHE A 115 -1.82 10.54 -5.35
C PHE A 115 -2.77 9.66 -6.14
N LEU A 116 -2.31 8.48 -6.51
CA LEU A 116 -3.12 7.50 -7.21
C LEU A 116 -3.18 6.24 -6.36
N ALA A 117 -4.31 5.58 -6.38
CA ALA A 117 -4.47 4.34 -5.64
C ALA A 117 -4.48 3.17 -6.61
N CYS A 118 -3.82 2.09 -6.23
CA CYS A 118 -3.79 0.89 -7.05
C CYS A 118 -4.74 -0.12 -6.42
N ILE A 119 -5.80 -0.47 -7.13
CA ILE A 119 -6.84 -1.35 -6.62
C ILE A 119 -7.07 -2.48 -7.61
N ALA A 120 -7.17 -3.70 -7.09
CA ALA A 120 -7.48 -4.84 -7.94
C ALA A 120 -8.99 -5.01 -8.01
N LEU A 121 -9.47 -5.44 -9.15
CA LEU A 121 -10.88 -5.73 -9.32
C LEU A 121 -11.12 -7.21 -9.17
N PRO A 122 -12.23 -7.61 -8.59
CA PRO A 122 -13.25 -6.79 -7.94
C PRO A 122 -12.87 -6.55 -6.48
N ASN A 123 -12.92 -5.34 -6.03
CA ASN A 123 -12.61 -5.06 -4.64
C ASN A 123 -13.42 -3.83 -4.25
N ASP A 124 -14.74 -4.03 -4.09
CA ASP A 124 -15.64 -2.92 -3.84
C ASP A 124 -15.33 -2.16 -2.57
N ALA A 125 -14.91 -2.85 -1.53
CA ALA A 125 -14.60 -2.19 -0.26
C ALA A 125 -13.43 -1.22 -0.43
N SER A 126 -12.39 -1.66 -1.14
CA SER A 126 -11.23 -0.81 -1.36
C SER A 126 -11.57 0.37 -2.26
N ILE A 127 -12.37 0.12 -3.30
CA ILE A 127 -12.79 1.18 -4.20
C ILE A 127 -13.59 2.23 -3.45
N SER A 128 -14.55 1.80 -2.61
CA SER A 128 -15.35 2.72 -1.82
C SER A 128 -14.48 3.52 -0.86
N PHE A 129 -13.52 2.87 -0.23
CA PHE A 129 -12.60 3.52 0.70
C PHE A 129 -11.86 4.66 0.00
N HIS A 130 -11.32 4.39 -1.17
CA HIS A 130 -10.55 5.40 -1.88
C HIS A 130 -11.41 6.53 -2.40
N LYS A 131 -12.61 6.22 -2.86
CA LYS A 131 -13.52 7.26 -3.32
C LYS A 131 -13.90 8.20 -2.19
N LYS A 132 -14.14 7.65 -1.01
CA LYS A 132 -14.49 8.48 0.13
C LYS A 132 -13.36 9.39 0.56
N ARG A 133 -12.13 9.03 0.25
CA ARG A 133 -10.99 9.89 0.57
C ARG A 133 -10.73 10.92 -0.53
N GLY A 134 -11.55 10.95 -1.58
CA GLY A 134 -11.38 11.95 -2.61
C GLY A 134 -10.51 11.52 -3.78
N TYR A 135 -10.18 10.25 -3.87
CA TYR A 135 -9.42 9.77 -5.01
C TYR A 135 -10.36 9.71 -6.21
N GLY A 136 -10.16 10.59 -7.15
CA GLY A 136 -11.02 10.64 -8.32
C GLY A 136 -10.68 9.61 -9.35
N ARG A 137 -9.49 9.04 -9.30
CA ARG A 137 -9.06 8.09 -10.28
C ARG A 137 -8.38 6.92 -9.58
N VAL A 138 -8.76 5.69 -9.90
CA VAL A 138 -8.18 4.53 -9.29
C VAL A 138 -7.62 3.62 -10.37
N TRP A 139 -6.48 2.98 -10.07
CA TRP A 139 -5.87 2.02 -10.94
C TRP A 139 -6.20 0.63 -10.45
N THR A 140 -6.39 -0.30 -11.37
CA THR A 140 -6.67 -1.67 -10.99
C THR A 140 -5.45 -2.51 -11.33
N ASN A 141 -5.29 -3.59 -10.57
CA ASN A 141 -4.20 -4.47 -10.83
C ASN A 141 -4.49 -5.44 -11.92
N GLN A 142 -5.54 -5.19 -12.75
CA GLN A 142 -5.77 -6.02 -13.80
C GLN A 142 -5.11 -5.44 -14.88
N LYS A 143 -4.08 -5.65 -15.23
CA LYS A 143 -3.41 -5.19 -16.29
C LYS A 143 -3.93 -4.08 -16.94
N ASN A 144 -4.84 -3.47 -16.75
CA ASN A 144 -5.30 -2.48 -17.49
C ASN A 144 -5.80 -1.46 -16.85
N GLN A 145 -5.83 -0.92 -16.18
CA GLN A 145 -6.24 0.09 -15.69
C GLN A 145 -7.20 0.54 -15.64
N LEU A 146 -7.74 1.13 -15.34
CA LEU A 146 -7.96 2.23 -14.93
C LEU A 146 -9.18 2.76 -15.29
N ASN A 147 -9.63 3.47 -14.61
CA ASN A 147 -10.70 4.17 -14.91
C ASN A 147 -11.08 5.14 -14.00
#